data_769755b002d7013a9a2c9b91b1028c72
#
_entry.id   769755b002d7013a9a2c9b91b1028c72
#
_cell.length_a   1.000
_cell.length_b   1.000
_cell.length_c   1.000
_cell.angle_alpha   90.00
_cell.angle_beta   90.00
_cell.angle_gamma   90.00
#
_symmetry.space_group_name_H-M   'P 1'
#
loop_
_entity.id
_entity.type
_entity.pdbx_description
1 polymer ?
#
loop_
_entity_poly.entity_id
_entity_poly.type
_entity_poly.pdbx_seq_one_letter_code
_entity_poly.pdbx_strand_id
1 'polypeptide(L)'
;MDTVGQYLMENPEEALRLDVKTDPGAVRSQALLCGIGPGARVLDGGCGSGKTTAVLCEMVQPGGSAVGVDFAEDRVRFAKKTYGDTPGIEFALMDLRSPLNALGSFDFVWIRFVLEYYLEGAREMVENVSRVLKPGGRICLLDLDYNCLNHYPIEPAMESVIHALVRRMMEKYNFDPYAGRKLYTHLYDLGFDDIEVHLVPHHLIYGELKESDDFNWFKKLEMASSKARDVFDGYPGGYETFRKDFRQVFNHPRRFTYSPLIIVTGRKPS
;
A
#
# COMPACT_ATOMS: atom_id res chain seq x y z
N MET A 1 17.63 16.47 11.24
CA MET A 1 17.41 16.05 9.84
C MET A 1 16.08 15.33 9.84
N ASP A 2 15.08 15.95 9.22
CA ASP A 2 13.70 15.47 9.24
C ASP A 2 13.61 14.13 8.49
N THR A 3 13.42 13.04 9.23
CA THR A 3 13.13 11.71 8.68
C THR A 3 11.68 11.56 8.19
N VAL A 4 10.89 12.63 8.30
CA VAL A 4 9.53 12.72 7.81
C VAL A 4 9.55 12.84 6.28
N GLY A 5 9.55 11.70 5.58
CA GLY A 5 9.49 11.67 4.12
C GLY A 5 10.28 10.59 3.43
N GLN A 6 11.08 9.80 4.14
CA GLN A 6 11.79 8.69 3.52
C GLN A 6 10.90 7.43 3.51
N TYR A 7 10.57 6.95 2.31
CA TYR A 7 9.82 5.71 2.15
C TYR A 7 10.57 4.52 2.78
N LEU A 8 9.88 3.76 3.65
CA LEU A 8 10.49 2.71 4.47
C LEU A 8 11.19 1.63 3.64
N MET A 9 10.66 1.29 2.46
CA MET A 9 11.12 0.22 1.59
C MET A 9 12.00 0.71 0.42
N GLU A 10 12.43 2.00 0.40
CA GLU A 10 13.17 2.55 -0.72
C GLU A 10 14.51 1.83 -0.94
N ASN A 11 14.70 1.34 -2.15
CA ASN A 11 15.93 0.71 -2.63
C ASN A 11 15.97 0.75 -4.18
N PRO A 12 17.14 0.55 -4.83
CA PRO A 12 17.27 0.64 -6.29
C PRO A 12 16.38 -0.34 -7.09
N GLU A 13 15.97 -1.45 -6.48
CA GLU A 13 15.14 -2.49 -7.13
C GLU A 13 13.66 -2.38 -6.78
N GLU A 14 13.26 -1.34 -6.02
CA GLU A 14 11.92 -1.21 -5.49
C GLU A 14 10.85 -1.19 -6.58
N ALA A 15 11.08 -0.48 -7.68
CA ALA A 15 10.13 -0.42 -8.80
C ALA A 15 9.88 -1.81 -9.40
N LEU A 16 10.93 -2.60 -9.62
CA LEU A 16 10.82 -3.97 -10.12
C LEU A 16 10.11 -4.88 -9.11
N ARG A 17 10.45 -4.76 -7.82
CA ARG A 17 9.80 -5.52 -6.75
C ARG A 17 8.29 -5.25 -6.71
N LEU A 18 7.89 -3.98 -6.79
CA LEU A 18 6.48 -3.57 -6.83
C LEU A 18 5.78 -4.12 -8.07
N ASP A 19 6.45 -4.11 -9.22
CA ASP A 19 5.91 -4.65 -10.46
C ASP A 19 5.63 -6.15 -10.37
N VAL A 20 6.59 -6.93 -9.91
CA VAL A 20 6.46 -8.38 -9.74
C VAL A 20 5.38 -8.72 -8.69
N LYS A 21 5.34 -7.98 -7.58
CA LYS A 21 4.40 -8.22 -6.47
C LYS A 21 2.95 -7.88 -6.82
N THR A 22 2.71 -6.91 -7.71
CA THR A 22 1.35 -6.46 -8.01
C THR A 22 0.61 -7.50 -8.85
N ASP A 23 -0.45 -8.07 -8.28
CA ASP A 23 -1.37 -8.99 -8.95
C ASP A 23 -2.46 -8.21 -9.71
N PRO A 24 -2.47 -8.25 -11.06
CA PRO A 24 -3.48 -7.56 -11.86
C PRO A 24 -4.91 -8.03 -11.60
N GLY A 25 -5.10 -9.32 -11.28
CA GLY A 25 -6.41 -9.86 -10.96
C GLY A 25 -6.98 -9.29 -9.68
N ALA A 26 -6.14 -9.16 -8.65
CA ALA A 26 -6.53 -8.51 -7.40
C ALA A 26 -6.86 -7.03 -7.60
N VAL A 27 -6.08 -6.29 -8.39
CA VAL A 27 -6.36 -4.88 -8.71
C VAL A 27 -7.71 -4.75 -9.41
N ARG A 28 -8.00 -5.58 -10.44
CA ARG A 28 -9.29 -5.57 -11.14
C ARG A 28 -10.46 -5.83 -10.20
N SER A 29 -10.36 -6.86 -9.36
CA SER A 29 -11.42 -7.20 -8.41
C SER A 29 -11.68 -6.06 -7.42
N GLN A 30 -10.64 -5.43 -6.91
CA GLN A 30 -10.73 -4.29 -6.00
C GLN A 30 -11.33 -3.06 -6.70
N ALA A 31 -10.92 -2.77 -7.93
CA ALA A 31 -11.44 -1.63 -8.70
C ALA A 31 -12.93 -1.80 -9.06
N LEU A 32 -13.38 -3.03 -9.33
CA LEU A 32 -14.80 -3.32 -9.54
C LEU A 32 -15.63 -3.06 -8.27
N LEU A 33 -15.13 -3.45 -7.09
CA LEU A 33 -15.78 -3.12 -5.80
C LEU A 33 -15.92 -1.59 -5.60
N CYS A 34 -14.99 -0.80 -6.11
CA CYS A 34 -15.03 0.66 -6.04
C CYS A 34 -15.88 1.30 -7.13
N GLY A 35 -16.41 0.53 -8.08
CA GLY A 35 -17.25 1.03 -9.18
C GLY A 35 -16.47 1.68 -10.32
N ILE A 36 -15.16 1.41 -10.46
CA ILE A 36 -14.34 1.91 -11.57
C ILE A 36 -14.74 1.17 -12.86
N GLY A 37 -15.03 1.92 -13.91
CA GLY A 37 -15.47 1.36 -15.19
C GLY A 37 -15.27 2.28 -16.38
N PRO A 38 -15.74 1.89 -17.57
CA PRO A 38 -15.48 2.56 -18.85
C PRO A 38 -15.81 4.05 -18.86
N GLY A 39 -14.98 4.84 -19.56
CA GLY A 39 -15.14 6.27 -19.74
C GLY A 39 -14.59 7.13 -18.59
N ALA A 40 -14.21 6.53 -17.47
CA ALA A 40 -13.72 7.27 -16.30
C ALA A 40 -12.27 7.77 -16.48
N ARG A 41 -11.97 8.91 -15.88
CA ARG A 41 -10.60 9.40 -15.70
C ARG A 41 -10.17 9.15 -14.26
N VAL A 42 -9.12 8.34 -14.08
CA VAL A 42 -8.65 7.86 -12.78
C VAL A 42 -7.29 8.45 -12.44
N LEU A 43 -7.12 8.93 -11.19
CA LEU A 43 -5.82 9.24 -10.59
C LEU A 43 -5.38 8.05 -9.75
N ASP A 44 -4.24 7.45 -10.04
CA ASP A 44 -3.56 6.45 -9.23
C ASP A 44 -2.46 7.13 -8.40
N GLY A 45 -2.77 7.44 -7.15
CA GLY A 45 -1.87 8.14 -6.24
C GLY A 45 -0.93 7.17 -5.53
N GLY A 46 0.39 7.39 -5.65
CA GLY A 46 1.43 6.46 -5.21
C GLY A 46 1.54 5.25 -6.14
N CYS A 47 1.57 5.50 -7.45
CA CYS A 47 1.48 4.47 -8.49
C CYS A 47 2.66 3.47 -8.53
N GLY A 48 3.75 3.76 -7.84
CA GLY A 48 4.93 2.89 -7.77
C GLY A 48 5.48 2.53 -9.15
N SER A 49 5.46 1.23 -9.49
CA SER A 49 5.93 0.74 -10.79
C SER A 49 5.03 1.10 -11.99
N GLY A 50 3.82 1.64 -11.75
CA GLY A 50 2.83 1.94 -12.78
C GLY A 50 1.93 0.77 -13.18
N LYS A 51 2.15 -0.45 -12.65
CA LYS A 51 1.35 -1.63 -13.02
C LYS A 51 -0.12 -1.49 -12.62
N THR A 52 -0.41 -0.92 -11.45
CA THR A 52 -1.78 -0.61 -11.02
C THR A 52 -2.42 0.37 -11.99
N THR A 53 -1.72 1.45 -12.35
CA THR A 53 -2.20 2.45 -13.32
C THR A 53 -2.54 1.81 -14.67
N ALA A 54 -1.69 0.88 -15.16
CA ALA A 54 -1.94 0.16 -16.40
C ALA A 54 -3.23 -0.68 -16.34
N VAL A 55 -3.43 -1.42 -15.25
CA VAL A 55 -4.66 -2.21 -15.04
C VAL A 55 -5.90 -1.31 -14.96
N LEU A 56 -5.82 -0.19 -14.25
CA LEU A 56 -6.93 0.77 -14.15
C LEU A 56 -7.24 1.38 -15.53
N CYS A 57 -6.21 1.71 -16.32
CA CYS A 57 -6.40 2.23 -17.69
C CYS A 57 -7.13 1.23 -18.58
N GLU A 58 -6.78 -0.06 -18.52
CA GLU A 58 -7.50 -1.10 -19.27
C GLU A 58 -9.00 -1.15 -18.86
N MET A 59 -9.30 -1.04 -17.56
CA MET A 59 -10.67 -1.13 -17.04
C MET A 59 -11.55 0.05 -17.43
N VAL A 60 -10.96 1.23 -17.65
CA VAL A 60 -11.71 2.43 -18.02
C VAL A 60 -11.88 2.59 -19.52
N GLN A 61 -11.33 1.68 -20.34
CA GLN A 61 -11.59 1.68 -21.77
C GLN A 61 -12.99 1.12 -22.11
N PRO A 62 -13.64 1.60 -23.19
CA PRO A 62 -13.20 2.71 -24.05
C PRO A 62 -13.49 4.09 -23.45
N GLY A 63 -12.68 5.08 -23.87
CA GLY A 63 -12.94 6.49 -23.62
C GLY A 63 -12.44 7.04 -22.28
N GLY A 64 -11.90 6.19 -21.40
CA GLY A 64 -11.28 6.60 -20.14
C GLY A 64 -9.78 6.80 -20.22
N SER A 65 -9.19 7.24 -19.10
CA SER A 65 -7.74 7.42 -18.95
C SER A 65 -7.30 7.24 -17.52
N ALA A 66 -6.01 6.94 -17.32
CA ALA A 66 -5.41 6.82 -15.99
C ALA A 66 -4.14 7.67 -15.90
N VAL A 67 -4.00 8.39 -14.80
CA VAL A 67 -2.81 9.17 -14.46
C VAL A 67 -2.19 8.59 -13.21
N GLY A 68 -0.97 8.06 -13.33
CA GLY A 68 -0.18 7.58 -12.20
C GLY A 68 0.74 8.68 -11.66
N VAL A 69 0.74 8.90 -10.37
CA VAL A 69 1.68 9.82 -9.72
C VAL A 69 2.45 9.14 -8.60
N ASP A 70 3.73 9.43 -8.51
CA ASP A 70 4.60 8.97 -7.42
C ASP A 70 5.65 10.06 -7.14
N PHE A 71 6.14 10.12 -5.89
CA PHE A 71 7.17 11.10 -5.52
C PHE A 71 8.59 10.63 -5.81
N ALA A 72 8.80 9.34 -6.09
CA ALA A 72 10.13 8.79 -6.37
C ALA A 72 10.41 8.78 -7.87
N GLU A 73 11.46 9.51 -8.25
CA GLU A 73 11.86 9.66 -9.66
C GLU A 73 12.15 8.32 -10.34
N ASP A 74 12.82 7.40 -9.65
CA ASP A 74 13.18 6.09 -10.21
C ASP A 74 11.94 5.24 -10.50
N ARG A 75 10.92 5.29 -9.63
CA ARG A 75 9.65 4.60 -9.85
C ARG A 75 8.88 5.20 -11.02
N VAL A 76 8.78 6.51 -11.10
CA VAL A 76 8.13 7.19 -12.24
C VAL A 76 8.87 6.92 -13.56
N ARG A 77 10.20 6.90 -13.54
CA ARG A 77 11.02 6.56 -14.72
C ARG A 77 10.75 5.12 -15.17
N PHE A 78 10.71 4.18 -14.24
CA PHE A 78 10.36 2.78 -14.52
C PHE A 78 8.94 2.68 -15.11
N ALA A 79 7.95 3.31 -14.49
CA ALA A 79 6.57 3.31 -14.96
C ALA A 79 6.42 3.87 -16.38
N LYS A 80 7.06 5.01 -16.67
CA LYS A 80 7.08 5.60 -18.01
C LYS A 80 7.72 4.68 -19.04
N LYS A 81 8.84 4.05 -18.69
CA LYS A 81 9.55 3.13 -19.59
C LYS A 81 8.72 1.88 -19.90
N THR A 82 8.00 1.36 -18.91
CA THR A 82 7.33 0.06 -19.02
C THR A 82 5.91 0.20 -19.58
N TYR A 83 5.19 1.25 -19.21
CA TYR A 83 3.76 1.41 -19.51
C TYR A 83 3.40 2.70 -20.24
N GLY A 84 4.37 3.63 -20.39
CA GLY A 84 4.09 4.98 -20.91
C GLY A 84 3.61 5.04 -22.38
N ASP A 85 3.89 4.01 -23.17
CA ASP A 85 3.42 3.93 -24.56
C ASP A 85 1.96 3.44 -24.69
N THR A 86 1.31 3.07 -23.56
CA THR A 86 -0.08 2.61 -23.57
C THR A 86 -1.02 3.81 -23.74
N PRO A 87 -1.90 3.81 -24.76
CA PRO A 87 -2.85 4.91 -24.97
C PRO A 87 -3.74 5.15 -23.75
N GLY A 88 -3.86 6.41 -23.34
CA GLY A 88 -4.66 6.81 -22.19
C GLY A 88 -3.95 6.73 -20.84
N ILE A 89 -2.65 6.42 -20.82
CA ILE A 89 -1.83 6.45 -19.60
C ILE A 89 -0.93 7.70 -19.60
N GLU A 90 -0.83 8.31 -18.42
CA GLU A 90 0.16 9.36 -18.12
C GLU A 90 0.84 9.06 -16.77
N PHE A 91 2.12 9.43 -16.63
CA PHE A 91 2.85 9.36 -15.37
C PHE A 91 3.51 10.69 -15.02
N ALA A 92 3.35 11.15 -13.78
CA ALA A 92 3.93 12.39 -13.29
C ALA A 92 4.71 12.19 -11.98
N LEU A 93 5.84 12.87 -11.86
CA LEU A 93 6.59 12.96 -10.61
C LEU A 93 5.93 14.03 -9.74
N MET A 94 5.19 13.60 -8.72
CA MET A 94 4.48 14.50 -7.82
C MET A 94 4.35 13.88 -6.43
N ASP A 95 4.40 14.73 -5.42
CA ASP A 95 4.14 14.35 -4.04
C ASP A 95 2.65 14.57 -3.72
N LEU A 96 1.96 13.54 -3.23
CA LEU A 96 0.54 13.61 -2.87
C LEU A 96 0.25 14.60 -1.73
N ARG A 97 1.27 15.04 -1.00
CA ARG A 97 1.19 16.08 0.04
C ARG A 97 1.19 17.50 -0.56
N SER A 98 1.57 17.64 -1.82
CA SER A 98 1.63 18.91 -2.55
C SER A 98 0.39 19.10 -3.43
N PRO A 99 0.05 20.35 -3.83
CA PRO A 99 -1.10 20.60 -4.70
C PRO A 99 -1.02 19.83 -6.03
N LEU A 100 -2.11 19.17 -6.41
CA LEU A 100 -2.22 18.34 -7.62
C LEU A 100 -3.02 19.01 -8.74
N ASN A 101 -3.39 20.29 -8.59
CA ASN A 101 -4.30 21.01 -9.50
C ASN A 101 -3.84 21.01 -10.98
N ALA A 102 -2.53 20.93 -11.23
CA ALA A 102 -1.97 20.86 -12.58
C ALA A 102 -2.41 19.62 -13.37
N LEU A 103 -2.87 18.55 -12.68
CA LEU A 103 -3.36 17.33 -13.31
C LEU A 103 -4.80 17.43 -13.81
N GLY A 104 -5.52 18.52 -13.48
CA GLY A 104 -6.95 18.67 -13.78
C GLY A 104 -7.84 17.87 -12.82
N SER A 105 -9.03 17.46 -13.28
CA SER A 105 -10.04 16.82 -12.43
C SER A 105 -10.28 15.37 -12.84
N PHE A 106 -10.67 14.54 -11.86
CA PHE A 106 -10.82 13.11 -11.99
C PHE A 106 -12.23 12.64 -11.58
N ASP A 107 -12.69 11.57 -12.21
CA ASP A 107 -13.91 10.87 -11.80
C ASP A 107 -13.64 9.96 -10.61
N PHE A 108 -12.42 9.38 -10.56
CA PHE A 108 -11.94 8.55 -9.45
C PHE A 108 -10.54 8.97 -9.01
N VAL A 109 -10.30 8.91 -7.69
CA VAL A 109 -8.97 8.89 -7.06
C VAL A 109 -8.79 7.53 -6.42
N TRP A 110 -7.69 6.87 -6.72
CA TRP A 110 -7.30 5.57 -6.21
C TRP A 110 -6.00 5.68 -5.41
N ILE A 111 -6.02 5.25 -4.14
CA ILE A 111 -4.87 5.22 -3.24
C ILE A 111 -4.75 3.82 -2.66
N ARG A 112 -3.66 3.10 -2.95
CA ARG A 112 -3.51 1.70 -2.57
C ARG A 112 -2.13 1.42 -2.00
N PHE A 113 -2.07 0.97 -0.73
CA PHE A 113 -0.83 0.67 0.01
C PHE A 113 0.12 1.88 0.09
N VAL A 114 -0.43 3.04 0.36
CA VAL A 114 0.30 4.31 0.51
C VAL A 114 0.17 4.84 1.94
N LEU A 115 -1.06 4.84 2.48
CA LEU A 115 -1.34 5.48 3.77
C LEU A 115 -0.67 4.74 4.94
N GLU A 116 -0.34 3.46 4.78
CA GLU A 116 0.45 2.69 5.75
C GLU A 116 1.86 3.28 6.00
N TYR A 117 2.35 4.17 5.14
CA TYR A 117 3.63 4.87 5.33
C TYR A 117 3.48 6.27 5.93
N TYR A 118 2.27 6.62 6.37
CA TYR A 118 1.94 7.95 6.91
C TYR A 118 1.09 7.83 8.18
N LEU A 119 1.69 7.37 9.29
CA LEU A 119 1.04 7.37 10.62
C LEU A 119 0.55 8.77 10.98
N GLU A 120 1.38 9.77 10.67
CA GLU A 120 1.03 11.18 10.70
C GLU A 120 0.94 11.73 9.26
N GLY A 121 -0.07 12.54 8.97
CA GLY A 121 -0.24 13.19 7.66
C GLY A 121 -1.13 12.42 6.66
N ALA A 122 -1.61 11.20 7.00
CA ALA A 122 -2.48 10.44 6.10
C ALA A 122 -3.79 11.16 5.79
N ARG A 123 -4.43 11.76 6.80
CA ARG A 123 -5.70 12.50 6.63
C ARG A 123 -5.52 13.71 5.73
N GLU A 124 -4.48 14.50 5.95
CA GLU A 124 -4.13 15.68 5.14
C GLU A 124 -3.83 15.29 3.69
N MET A 125 -3.20 14.14 3.47
CA MET A 125 -2.96 13.60 2.13
C MET A 125 -4.30 13.24 1.46
N VAL A 126 -5.20 12.54 2.15
CA VAL A 126 -6.54 12.18 1.63
C VAL A 126 -7.33 13.47 1.30
N GLU A 127 -7.30 14.48 2.17
CA GLU A 127 -7.92 15.78 1.91
C GLU A 127 -7.34 16.43 0.64
N ASN A 128 -6.00 16.44 0.51
CA ASN A 128 -5.35 17.08 -0.64
C ASN A 128 -5.70 16.39 -1.97
N VAL A 129 -5.65 15.05 -2.03
CA VAL A 129 -6.00 14.33 -3.26
C VAL A 129 -7.50 14.44 -3.59
N SER A 130 -8.36 14.61 -2.59
CA SER A 130 -9.79 14.80 -2.79
C SER A 130 -10.14 16.10 -3.52
N ARG A 131 -9.24 17.10 -3.50
CA ARG A 131 -9.44 18.40 -4.18
C ARG A 131 -9.51 18.26 -5.69
N VAL A 132 -8.80 17.29 -6.27
CA VAL A 132 -8.83 17.02 -7.71
C VAL A 132 -9.97 16.09 -8.15
N LEU A 133 -10.81 15.60 -7.22
CA LEU A 133 -12.06 14.94 -7.59
C LEU A 133 -13.09 15.93 -8.12
N LYS A 134 -13.77 15.58 -9.19
CA LYS A 134 -14.99 16.25 -9.65
C LYS A 134 -16.07 16.21 -8.57
N PRO A 135 -17.01 17.16 -8.51
CA PRO A 135 -18.24 16.97 -7.76
C PRO A 135 -18.94 15.66 -8.16
N GLY A 136 -19.36 14.84 -7.19
CA GLY A 136 -19.90 13.50 -7.42
C GLY A 136 -18.86 12.42 -7.78
N GLY A 137 -17.59 12.76 -7.95
CA GLY A 137 -16.50 11.79 -8.16
C GLY A 137 -16.25 10.95 -6.92
N ARG A 138 -15.60 9.79 -7.09
CA ARG A 138 -15.35 8.84 -6.01
C ARG A 138 -13.88 8.74 -5.63
N ILE A 139 -13.60 8.59 -4.34
CA ILE A 139 -12.30 8.19 -3.81
C ILE A 139 -12.32 6.73 -3.40
N CYS A 140 -11.23 6.01 -3.66
CA CYS A 140 -11.02 4.62 -3.30
C CYS A 140 -9.73 4.53 -2.51
N LEU A 141 -9.84 4.23 -1.21
CA LEU A 141 -8.71 4.06 -0.30
C LEU A 141 -8.57 2.58 0.03
N LEU A 142 -7.38 2.02 -0.13
CA LEU A 142 -7.10 0.61 0.09
C LEU A 142 -5.81 0.48 0.90
N ASP A 143 -5.92 -0.01 2.14
CA ASP A 143 -4.73 -0.25 2.93
C ASP A 143 -4.89 -1.41 3.93
N LEU A 144 -3.76 -1.89 4.44
CA LEU A 144 -3.71 -3.03 5.34
C LEU A 144 -4.05 -2.62 6.78
N ASP A 145 -4.64 -3.58 7.48
CA ASP A 145 -4.81 -3.54 8.93
C ASP A 145 -4.06 -4.70 9.57
N TYR A 146 -3.53 -4.53 10.78
CA TYR A 146 -2.64 -5.50 11.41
C TYR A 146 -1.49 -5.97 10.49
N ASN A 147 -0.93 -5.06 9.70
CA ASN A 147 0.13 -5.40 8.77
C ASN A 147 1.35 -5.99 9.49
N CYS A 148 1.75 -7.19 9.11
CA CYS A 148 2.84 -7.98 9.70
C CYS A 148 2.60 -8.50 11.13
N LEU A 149 1.39 -8.47 11.68
CA LEU A 149 1.10 -8.80 13.07
C LEU A 149 0.32 -10.11 13.28
N ASN A 150 -0.28 -10.69 12.24
CA ASN A 150 -1.15 -11.86 12.39
C ASN A 150 -0.46 -13.15 11.93
N HIS A 151 0.13 -13.87 12.88
CA HIS A 151 0.76 -15.16 12.67
C HIS A 151 0.29 -16.18 13.73
N TYR A 152 -0.02 -17.42 13.30
CA TYR A 152 -0.34 -18.52 14.22
C TYR A 152 0.11 -19.86 13.65
N PRO A 153 0.63 -20.77 14.47
CA PRO A 153 1.12 -20.54 15.84
C PRO A 153 2.41 -19.73 15.85
N ILE A 154 2.62 -18.96 16.91
CA ILE A 154 3.84 -18.20 17.15
C ILE A 154 4.19 -18.26 18.65
N GLU A 155 5.47 -18.35 18.96
CA GLU A 155 5.94 -18.33 20.34
C GLU A 155 5.85 -16.90 20.94
N PRO A 156 5.45 -16.74 22.22
CA PRO A 156 5.27 -15.42 22.83
C PRO A 156 6.52 -14.53 22.75
N ALA A 157 7.72 -15.09 22.88
CA ALA A 157 8.96 -14.32 22.76
C ALA A 157 9.14 -13.75 21.34
N MET A 158 8.81 -14.52 20.32
CA MET A 158 8.88 -14.10 18.91
C MET A 158 7.81 -13.04 18.61
N GLU A 159 6.58 -13.25 19.07
CA GLU A 159 5.48 -12.30 18.93
C GLU A 159 5.84 -10.95 19.57
N SER A 160 6.42 -10.97 20.79
CA SER A 160 6.87 -9.77 21.49
C SER A 160 7.91 -8.98 20.69
N VAL A 161 8.86 -9.66 20.04
CA VAL A 161 9.87 -9.01 19.19
C VAL A 161 9.24 -8.42 17.93
N ILE A 162 8.31 -9.12 17.28
CA ILE A 162 7.58 -8.59 16.12
C ILE A 162 6.82 -7.32 16.50
N HIS A 163 6.09 -7.32 17.62
CA HIS A 163 5.41 -6.14 18.10
C HIS A 163 6.36 -4.99 18.45
N ALA A 164 7.49 -5.27 19.07
CA ALA A 164 8.51 -4.25 19.35
C ALA A 164 9.11 -3.66 18.06
N LEU A 165 9.36 -4.50 17.06
CA LEU A 165 9.88 -4.08 15.75
C LEU A 165 8.87 -3.16 15.04
N VAL A 166 7.60 -3.57 14.98
CA VAL A 166 6.52 -2.76 14.38
C VAL A 166 6.37 -1.43 15.13
N ARG A 167 6.38 -1.44 16.47
CA ARG A 167 6.35 -0.21 17.27
C ARG A 167 7.51 0.73 16.93
N ARG A 168 8.72 0.20 16.76
CA ARG A 168 9.89 0.99 16.35
C ARG A 168 9.69 1.60 14.96
N MET A 169 9.06 0.88 14.02
CA MET A 169 8.73 1.43 12.70
C MET A 169 7.72 2.57 12.81
N MET A 170 6.72 2.44 13.67
CA MET A 170 5.75 3.52 13.95
C MET A 170 6.46 4.77 14.50
N GLU A 171 7.29 4.61 15.53
CA GLU A 171 7.93 5.72 16.26
C GLU A 171 8.99 6.46 15.44
N LYS A 172 9.70 5.76 14.54
CA LYS A 172 10.87 6.30 13.84
C LYS A 172 10.69 6.53 12.35
N TYR A 173 9.74 5.84 11.71
CA TYR A 173 9.62 5.80 10.26
C TYR A 173 8.21 6.10 9.76
N ASN A 174 7.36 6.67 10.60
CA ASN A 174 5.99 7.07 10.25
C ASN A 174 5.13 5.93 9.68
N PHE A 175 5.50 4.65 9.95
CA PHE A 175 4.77 3.49 9.50
C PHE A 175 3.51 3.26 10.33
N ASP A 176 2.39 2.98 9.69
CA ASP A 176 1.10 2.69 10.32
C ASP A 176 0.61 1.27 9.99
N PRO A 177 0.85 0.28 10.86
CA PRO A 177 0.36 -1.08 10.64
C PRO A 177 -1.16 -1.20 10.71
N TYR A 178 -1.85 -0.14 11.12
CA TYR A 178 -3.30 -0.05 11.32
C TYR A 178 -3.96 0.98 10.39
N ALA A 179 -3.34 1.32 9.28
CA ALA A 179 -3.86 2.32 8.33
C ALA A 179 -5.27 1.96 7.85
N GLY A 180 -5.52 0.68 7.56
CA GLY A 180 -6.79 0.21 7.02
C GLY A 180 -8.01 0.62 7.85
N ARG A 181 -7.99 0.47 9.19
CA ARG A 181 -9.11 0.80 10.06
C ARG A 181 -9.44 2.30 10.12
N LYS A 182 -8.51 3.16 9.70
CA LYS A 182 -8.64 4.62 9.72
C LYS A 182 -9.29 5.18 8.46
N LEU A 183 -9.32 4.41 7.36
CA LEU A 183 -9.77 4.88 6.06
C LEU A 183 -11.22 5.40 6.08
N TYR A 184 -12.12 4.69 6.78
CA TYR A 184 -13.51 5.13 6.94
C TYR A 184 -13.58 6.49 7.65
N THR A 185 -12.86 6.65 8.76
CA THR A 185 -12.86 7.90 9.54
C THR A 185 -12.32 9.06 8.71
N HIS A 186 -11.30 8.84 7.89
CA HIS A 186 -10.78 9.89 6.99
C HIS A 186 -11.88 10.41 6.05
N LEU A 187 -12.65 9.53 5.40
CA LEU A 187 -13.70 9.96 4.49
C LEU A 187 -14.90 10.56 5.22
N TYR A 188 -15.28 9.99 6.37
CA TYR A 188 -16.37 10.50 7.18
C TYR A 188 -16.10 11.93 7.65
N ASP A 189 -14.90 12.19 8.21
CA ASP A 189 -14.51 13.51 8.72
C ASP A 189 -14.34 14.55 7.61
N LEU A 190 -14.07 14.12 6.37
CA LEU A 190 -13.99 14.99 5.19
C LEU A 190 -15.36 15.21 4.52
N GLY A 191 -16.43 14.63 5.07
CA GLY A 191 -17.80 14.85 4.60
C GLY A 191 -18.14 14.15 3.28
N PHE A 192 -17.51 13.00 2.99
CA PHE A 192 -17.90 12.20 1.84
C PHE A 192 -19.25 11.54 2.05
N ASP A 193 -20.03 11.44 0.96
CA ASP A 193 -21.29 10.71 0.90
C ASP A 193 -21.08 9.25 0.47
N ASP A 194 -22.11 8.41 0.64
CA ASP A 194 -22.18 7.03 0.13
C ASP A 194 -20.88 6.24 0.44
N ILE A 195 -20.42 6.32 1.70
CA ILE A 195 -19.21 5.61 2.12
C ILE A 195 -19.53 4.12 2.26
N GLU A 196 -18.80 3.29 1.49
CA GLU A 196 -18.87 1.84 1.55
C GLU A 196 -17.55 1.26 2.03
N VAL A 197 -17.62 0.19 2.83
CA VAL A 197 -16.43 -0.49 3.40
C VAL A 197 -16.46 -1.96 3.03
N HIS A 198 -15.35 -2.45 2.47
CA HIS A 198 -15.16 -3.88 2.18
C HIS A 198 -13.93 -4.39 2.90
N LEU A 199 -14.01 -5.61 3.41
CA LEU A 199 -12.90 -6.32 4.04
C LEU A 199 -12.57 -7.55 3.21
N VAL A 200 -11.36 -7.62 2.70
CA VAL A 200 -10.89 -8.77 1.92
C VAL A 200 -9.58 -9.31 2.50
N PRO A 201 -9.30 -10.62 2.39
CA PRO A 201 -8.04 -11.17 2.84
C PRO A 201 -6.90 -10.71 1.93
N HIS A 202 -5.77 -10.34 2.53
CA HIS A 202 -4.50 -10.09 1.85
C HIS A 202 -3.39 -10.85 2.57
N HIS A 203 -2.32 -11.25 1.85
CA HIS A 203 -1.28 -12.12 2.41
C HIS A 203 -1.86 -13.34 3.15
N LEU A 204 -2.95 -13.92 2.63
CA LEU A 204 -3.51 -15.13 3.22
C LEU A 204 -2.62 -16.32 2.87
N ILE A 205 -1.81 -16.76 3.86
CA ILE A 205 -0.75 -17.75 3.68
C ILE A 205 -0.96 -18.91 4.65
N TYR A 206 -1.22 -20.09 4.10
CA TYR A 206 -1.39 -21.35 4.82
C TYR A 206 -0.90 -22.53 3.96
N GLY A 207 -0.67 -23.70 4.56
CA GLY A 207 -0.14 -24.85 3.82
C GLY A 207 1.29 -24.60 3.32
N GLU A 208 1.62 -25.11 2.14
CA GLU A 208 2.93 -24.93 1.53
C GLU A 208 3.19 -23.46 1.20
N LEU A 209 4.41 -23.01 1.51
CA LEU A 209 4.82 -21.62 1.27
C LEU A 209 5.18 -21.42 -0.19
N LYS A 210 4.61 -20.40 -0.82
CA LYS A 210 4.99 -19.99 -2.18
C LYS A 210 6.31 -19.20 -2.13
N GLU A 211 7.14 -19.34 -3.14
CA GLU A 211 8.41 -18.61 -3.27
C GLU A 211 8.24 -17.09 -3.21
N SER A 212 7.15 -16.57 -3.80
CA SER A 212 6.83 -15.14 -3.75
C SER A 212 6.54 -14.66 -2.32
N ASP A 213 5.89 -15.48 -1.49
CA ASP A 213 5.57 -15.11 -0.11
C ASP A 213 6.82 -15.19 0.76
N ASP A 214 7.65 -16.24 0.60
CA ASP A 214 8.95 -16.36 1.26
C ASP A 214 9.82 -15.13 0.98
N PHE A 215 10.01 -14.80 -0.30
CA PHE A 215 10.80 -13.65 -0.71
C PHE A 215 10.29 -12.34 -0.09
N ASN A 216 8.98 -12.06 -0.20
CA ASN A 216 8.39 -10.81 0.29
C ASN A 216 8.50 -10.67 1.81
N TRP A 217 8.21 -11.73 2.57
CA TRP A 217 8.23 -11.67 4.04
C TRP A 217 9.65 -11.56 4.59
N PHE A 218 10.61 -12.31 4.03
CA PHE A 218 12.00 -12.18 4.49
C PHE A 218 12.63 -10.86 4.08
N LYS A 219 12.23 -10.27 2.94
CA LYS A 219 12.67 -8.93 2.57
C LYS A 219 12.11 -7.86 3.52
N LYS A 220 10.85 -7.98 3.93
CA LYS A 220 10.26 -7.09 4.95
C LYS A 220 11.02 -7.21 6.29
N LEU A 221 11.28 -8.43 6.76
CA LEU A 221 12.03 -8.67 7.99
C LEU A 221 13.44 -8.07 7.91
N GLU A 222 14.16 -8.30 6.82
CA GLU A 222 15.49 -7.77 6.59
C GLU A 222 15.52 -6.23 6.65
N MET A 223 14.60 -5.59 5.93
CA MET A 223 14.49 -4.13 5.90
C MET A 223 14.16 -3.56 7.28
N ALA A 224 13.18 -4.10 7.99
CA ALA A 224 12.80 -3.62 9.31
C ALA A 224 13.92 -3.87 10.34
N SER A 225 14.54 -5.05 10.32
CA SER A 225 15.62 -5.38 11.26
C SER A 225 16.90 -4.58 11.01
N SER A 226 17.20 -4.18 9.79
CA SER A 226 18.36 -3.29 9.51
C SER A 226 18.18 -1.91 10.14
N LYS A 227 16.95 -1.47 10.32
CA LYS A 227 16.59 -0.17 10.92
C LYS A 227 16.40 -0.21 12.45
N ALA A 228 16.27 -1.39 13.04
CA ALA A 228 15.96 -1.57 14.46
C ALA A 228 16.61 -2.85 15.03
N ARG A 229 17.92 -2.97 14.85
CA ARG A 229 18.66 -4.17 15.25
C ARG A 229 18.61 -4.44 16.75
N ASP A 230 18.63 -3.40 17.55
CA ASP A 230 18.56 -3.43 19.02
C ASP A 230 17.28 -4.09 19.57
N VAL A 231 16.19 -4.11 18.81
CA VAL A 231 14.93 -4.77 19.24
C VAL A 231 15.13 -6.26 19.48
N PHE A 232 16.11 -6.88 18.83
CA PHE A 232 16.38 -8.30 18.94
C PHE A 232 17.26 -8.68 20.13
N ASP A 233 17.80 -7.71 20.87
CA ASP A 233 18.64 -7.97 22.04
C ASP A 233 17.88 -8.71 23.15
N GLY A 234 16.55 -8.54 23.22
CA GLY A 234 15.66 -9.25 24.12
C GLY A 234 15.29 -10.67 23.68
N TYR A 235 15.68 -11.11 22.49
CA TYR A 235 15.40 -12.46 22.01
C TYR A 235 16.57 -13.39 22.33
N PRO A 236 16.32 -14.62 22.83
CA PRO A 236 17.40 -15.58 23.13
C PRO A 236 18.28 -15.85 21.89
N GLY A 237 19.56 -15.48 21.96
CA GLY A 237 20.50 -15.60 20.86
C GLY A 237 20.43 -14.47 19.82
N GLY A 238 19.65 -13.42 20.08
CA GLY A 238 19.60 -12.21 19.25
C GLY A 238 18.99 -12.41 17.85
N TYR A 239 19.31 -11.48 16.95
CA TYR A 239 18.72 -11.43 15.61
C TYR A 239 18.94 -12.71 14.78
N GLU A 240 20.13 -13.29 14.79
CA GLU A 240 20.42 -14.46 13.95
C GLU A 240 19.59 -15.68 14.37
N THR A 241 19.39 -15.85 15.68
CA THR A 241 18.50 -16.89 16.20
C THR A 241 17.05 -16.58 15.87
N PHE A 242 16.59 -15.33 16.10
CA PHE A 242 15.24 -14.92 15.71
C PHE A 242 14.97 -15.18 14.23
N ARG A 243 15.87 -14.78 13.33
CA ARG A 243 15.74 -14.98 11.88
C ARG A 243 15.61 -16.43 11.51
N LYS A 244 16.41 -17.31 12.14
CA LYS A 244 16.34 -18.76 11.94
C LYS A 244 15.01 -19.35 12.42
N ASP A 245 14.59 -18.99 13.63
CA ASP A 245 13.36 -19.49 14.24
C ASP A 245 12.12 -18.98 13.50
N PHE A 246 12.10 -17.70 13.12
CA PHE A 246 11.04 -17.15 12.29
C PHE A 246 10.93 -17.86 10.94
N ARG A 247 12.08 -18.20 10.31
CA ARG A 247 12.07 -18.98 9.08
C ARG A 247 11.51 -20.40 9.29
N GLN A 248 11.82 -21.05 10.41
CA GLN A 248 11.25 -22.36 10.73
C GLN A 248 9.72 -22.28 10.91
N VAL A 249 9.24 -21.29 11.65
CA VAL A 249 7.79 -21.04 11.84
C VAL A 249 7.13 -20.72 10.51
N PHE A 250 7.73 -19.84 9.73
CA PHE A 250 7.12 -19.33 8.49
C PHE A 250 7.09 -20.38 7.38
N ASN A 251 8.06 -21.28 7.32
CA ASN A 251 8.09 -22.39 6.36
C ASN A 251 7.22 -23.59 6.77
N HIS A 252 6.78 -23.63 8.03
CA HIS A 252 5.99 -24.78 8.49
C HIS A 252 4.57 -24.74 7.90
N PRO A 253 4.06 -25.81 7.25
CA PRO A 253 2.76 -25.78 6.56
C PRO A 253 1.55 -25.59 7.49
N ARG A 254 1.73 -25.80 8.81
CA ARG A 254 0.69 -25.52 9.83
C ARG A 254 0.51 -24.03 10.10
N ARG A 255 1.44 -23.19 9.65
CA ARG A 255 1.35 -21.73 9.83
C ARG A 255 0.11 -21.16 9.14
N PHE A 256 -0.53 -20.22 9.82
CA PHE A 256 -1.58 -19.37 9.27
C PHE A 256 -1.16 -17.90 9.46
N THR A 257 -0.99 -17.21 8.35
CA THR A 257 -0.61 -15.79 8.32
C THR A 257 -1.58 -15.04 7.43
N TYR A 258 -2.06 -13.89 7.86
CA TYR A 258 -2.91 -13.05 7.02
C TYR A 258 -2.79 -11.57 7.40
N SER A 259 -3.15 -10.69 6.48
CA SER A 259 -3.38 -9.27 6.74
C SER A 259 -4.73 -8.90 6.15
N PRO A 260 -5.66 -8.30 6.92
CA PRO A 260 -6.88 -7.75 6.36
C PRO A 260 -6.53 -6.57 5.44
N LEU A 261 -7.09 -6.56 4.23
CA LEU A 261 -7.12 -5.39 3.37
C LEU A 261 -8.48 -4.73 3.54
N ILE A 262 -8.48 -3.49 3.98
CA ILE A 262 -9.69 -2.67 4.08
C ILE A 262 -9.77 -1.77 2.84
N ILE A 263 -10.90 -1.81 2.18
CA ILE A 263 -11.21 -1.00 1.00
C ILE A 263 -12.35 -0.08 1.40
N VAL A 264 -12.14 1.21 1.28
CA VAL A 264 -13.17 2.22 1.55
C VAL A 264 -13.36 3.09 0.32
N THR A 265 -14.59 3.22 -0.14
CA THR A 265 -14.94 4.15 -1.21
C THR A 265 -15.97 5.14 -0.70
N GLY A 266 -15.89 6.39 -1.18
CA GLY A 266 -16.85 7.44 -0.84
C GLY A 266 -17.05 8.37 -2.02
N ARG A 267 -18.21 9.01 -2.09
CA ARG A 267 -18.57 9.98 -3.14
C ARG A 267 -18.35 11.40 -2.61
N LYS A 268 -17.61 12.21 -3.37
CA LYS A 268 -17.45 13.64 -3.05
C LYS A 268 -18.80 14.35 -3.20
N PRO A 269 -19.25 15.14 -2.22
CA PRO A 269 -20.48 15.94 -2.37
C PRO A 269 -20.48 16.81 -3.62
N SER A 270 -21.68 17.09 -4.13
CA SER A 270 -21.91 17.93 -5.33
C SER A 270 -21.66 19.40 -5.08
#